data_36c7ae048d7d63f2df642672bd692dda
#
_entry.id   36c7ae048d7d63f2df642672bd692dda
#
_cell.length_a   1.000
_cell.length_b   1.000
_cell.length_c   1.000
_cell.angle_alpha   90.00
_cell.angle_beta   90.00
_cell.angle_gamma   90.00
#
_symmetry.space_group_name_H-M   'P 1'
#
loop_
_entity.id
_entity.type
_entity.pdbx_description
1 polymer ?
#
loop_
_entity_poly.entity_id
_entity_poly.type
_entity_poly.pdbx_seq_one_letter_code
_entity_poly.pdbx_strand_id
1 'polypeptide(L)'
;MWQESVTVVGARAQSLLRNYNFFLQRFCAFNDMKVIRFCILFICGTLSLGLKAQQTPGALNAFQDSLIKISARVTAAQSDAQKLETNGSFVKTLVEALKMPHSFSYPFDSLKNVSVIQSPDQAFRILSWYVLLENGTYRYYGAVQMNTKSGPLKLYPLIDQTDNINDPNGVTNNQKWFGARYYEIIPVTSGSRLPYYVLLGWKGNTQMTTKKVIEILAFDKDKLSFGAPVFDGKALKGKNRVIFEYAKSNAMTLKTDMKAGLIVFDHLASFDPEIKGKFEYYGSDGTFDGFKIVGGRLKLQEDILLNNDPDENDALYADPKKNIKPIRKF
;
A
#
# COMPACT_ATOMS: atom_id res chain seq x y z
N MET A 1 23.01 26.91 -33.94
CA MET A 1 23.20 25.96 -32.83
C MET A 1 22.86 24.49 -33.17
N TRP A 2 22.55 24.14 -34.42
CA TRP A 2 22.28 22.77 -34.88
C TRP A 2 23.34 22.18 -35.83
N GLN A 3 24.31 22.97 -36.27
CA GLN A 3 25.39 22.51 -37.18
C GLN A 3 26.64 22.00 -36.46
N GLU A 4 26.90 22.40 -35.22
CA GLU A 4 28.12 21.95 -34.51
C GLU A 4 27.96 20.55 -33.86
N SER A 5 26.76 20.11 -33.54
CA SER A 5 26.52 18.79 -32.97
C SER A 5 26.68 17.62 -33.94
N VAL A 6 26.47 17.85 -35.23
CA VAL A 6 26.61 16.80 -36.26
C VAL A 6 28.08 16.52 -36.58
N THR A 7 28.94 17.53 -36.50
CA THR A 7 30.39 17.40 -36.80
C THR A 7 31.14 16.61 -35.74
N VAL A 8 30.75 16.75 -34.47
CA VAL A 8 31.40 16.04 -33.35
C VAL A 8 31.05 14.55 -33.33
N VAL A 9 29.80 14.19 -33.68
CA VAL A 9 29.37 12.78 -33.78
C VAL A 9 30.07 12.07 -34.97
N GLY A 10 30.21 12.75 -36.08
CA GLY A 10 30.93 12.22 -37.26
C GLY A 10 32.42 11.96 -37.00
N ALA A 11 33.10 12.86 -36.27
CA ALA A 11 34.52 12.70 -35.92
C ALA A 11 34.76 11.54 -34.93
N ARG A 12 33.86 11.32 -34.00
CA ARG A 12 33.94 10.18 -33.07
C ARG A 12 33.67 8.83 -33.74
N ALA A 13 32.74 8.77 -34.70
CA ALA A 13 32.48 7.57 -35.48
C ALA A 13 33.64 7.19 -36.35
N GLN A 14 34.31 8.17 -36.99
CA GLN A 14 35.49 7.92 -37.81
C GLN A 14 36.73 7.50 -37.00
N SER A 15 36.91 8.00 -35.79
CA SER A 15 37.97 7.56 -34.87
C SER A 15 37.77 6.12 -34.40
N LEU A 16 36.53 5.71 -34.12
CA LEU A 16 36.19 4.34 -33.74
C LEU A 16 36.40 3.35 -34.90
N LEU A 17 36.03 3.74 -36.13
CA LEU A 17 36.26 2.92 -37.34
C LEU A 17 37.75 2.77 -37.68
N ARG A 18 38.57 3.83 -37.47
CA ARG A 18 40.03 3.75 -37.63
C ARG A 18 40.66 2.80 -36.61
N ASN A 19 40.26 2.86 -35.39
CA ASN A 19 40.76 1.95 -34.32
C ASN A 19 40.32 0.51 -34.57
N TYR A 20 39.12 0.30 -35.12
CA TYR A 20 38.61 -1.05 -35.46
C TYR A 20 39.39 -1.68 -36.63
N ASN A 21 39.70 -0.93 -37.65
CA ASN A 21 40.49 -1.42 -38.77
C ASN A 21 41.97 -1.66 -38.40
N PHE A 22 42.54 -0.88 -37.48
CA PHE A 22 43.88 -1.11 -36.96
C PHE A 22 43.94 -2.38 -36.08
N PHE A 23 42.88 -2.66 -35.38
CA PHE A 23 42.76 -3.87 -34.58
C PHE A 23 42.58 -5.12 -35.47
N LEU A 24 41.78 -5.05 -36.53
CA LEU A 24 41.58 -6.12 -37.51
C LEU A 24 42.83 -6.44 -38.30
N GLN A 25 43.66 -5.46 -38.70
CA GLN A 25 44.91 -5.70 -39.40
C GLN A 25 45.96 -6.38 -38.51
N ARG A 26 45.99 -6.17 -37.21
CA ARG A 26 46.86 -6.91 -36.29
C ARG A 26 46.36 -8.33 -36.01
N PHE A 27 45.07 -8.59 -36.10
CA PHE A 27 44.49 -9.93 -35.88
C PHE A 27 44.71 -10.89 -37.05
N CYS A 28 44.83 -10.36 -38.30
CA CYS A 28 45.13 -11.20 -39.47
C CYS A 28 46.56 -11.73 -39.51
N ALA A 29 47.48 -11.25 -38.65
CA ALA A 29 48.86 -11.68 -38.61
C ALA A 29 49.15 -12.85 -37.64
N PHE A 30 48.13 -13.28 -36.83
CA PHE A 30 48.28 -14.39 -35.94
C PHE A 30 47.47 -15.61 -36.44
N ASN A 31 48.17 -16.50 -37.13
CA ASN A 31 47.64 -17.75 -37.71
C ASN A 31 47.52 -18.87 -36.67
N ASP A 32 46.98 -18.56 -35.50
CA ASP A 32 46.83 -19.54 -34.43
C ASP A 32 45.34 -19.84 -34.17
N MET A 33 44.85 -20.93 -34.79
CA MET A 33 43.48 -21.43 -34.70
C MET A 33 42.98 -21.61 -33.25
N LYS A 34 43.87 -21.68 -32.29
CA LYS A 34 43.55 -21.83 -30.84
C LYS A 34 43.05 -20.49 -30.24
N VAL A 35 43.67 -19.36 -30.66
CA VAL A 35 43.30 -18.02 -30.17
C VAL A 35 41.91 -17.61 -30.70
N ILE A 36 41.64 -17.92 -32.00
CA ILE A 36 40.32 -17.64 -32.60
C ILE A 36 39.22 -18.49 -31.91
N ARG A 37 39.47 -19.76 -31.58
CA ARG A 37 38.51 -20.59 -30.82
C ARG A 37 38.28 -20.05 -29.43
N PHE A 38 39.29 -19.52 -28.75
CA PHE A 38 39.18 -18.98 -27.40
C PHE A 38 38.39 -17.67 -27.40
N CYS A 39 38.59 -16.79 -28.38
CA CYS A 39 37.83 -15.56 -28.54
C CYS A 39 36.37 -15.80 -28.91
N ILE A 40 36.05 -16.79 -29.74
CA ILE A 40 34.67 -17.17 -30.10
C ILE A 40 33.95 -17.75 -28.87
N LEU A 41 34.63 -18.59 -28.06
CA LEU A 41 34.07 -19.11 -26.81
C LEU A 41 33.82 -18.00 -25.76
N PHE A 42 34.70 -17.00 -25.71
CA PHE A 42 34.55 -15.87 -24.79
C PHE A 42 33.40 -14.94 -25.22
N ILE A 43 33.25 -14.67 -26.54
CA ILE A 43 32.15 -13.88 -27.05
C ILE A 43 30.81 -14.61 -26.93
N CYS A 44 30.76 -15.91 -27.17
CA CYS A 44 29.55 -16.71 -26.91
C CYS A 44 29.19 -16.79 -25.43
N GLY A 45 30.19 -16.83 -24.54
CA GLY A 45 29.98 -16.82 -23.07
C GLY A 45 29.41 -15.50 -22.55
N THR A 46 29.82 -14.37 -23.13
CA THR A 46 29.29 -13.03 -22.73
C THR A 46 27.91 -12.73 -23.30
N LEU A 47 27.56 -13.27 -24.47
CA LEU A 47 26.22 -13.15 -25.07
C LEU A 47 25.15 -13.94 -24.29
N SER A 48 25.54 -15.05 -23.64
CA SER A 48 24.60 -15.85 -22.86
C SER A 48 24.24 -15.26 -21.49
N LEU A 49 25.01 -14.30 -20.98
CA LEU A 49 24.73 -13.60 -19.72
C LEU A 49 23.75 -12.42 -19.89
N GLY A 50 23.58 -11.91 -21.12
CA GLY A 50 22.69 -10.78 -21.41
C GLY A 50 21.21 -11.14 -21.61
N LEU A 51 20.88 -12.41 -21.83
CA LEU A 51 19.52 -12.83 -22.20
C LEU A 51 18.58 -13.09 -21.02
N LYS A 52 19.07 -13.12 -19.78
CA LYS A 52 18.23 -13.33 -18.61
C LYS A 52 17.59 -12.05 -18.02
N ALA A 53 18.04 -10.87 -18.38
CA ALA A 53 17.59 -9.62 -17.78
C ALA A 53 16.30 -9.02 -18.41
N GLN A 54 15.89 -9.47 -19.59
CA GLN A 54 14.77 -8.87 -20.35
C GLN A 54 13.42 -9.62 -20.20
N GLN A 55 13.37 -10.77 -19.54
CA GLN A 55 12.13 -11.59 -19.46
C GLN A 55 11.22 -11.24 -18.29
N THR A 56 11.69 -10.52 -17.26
CA THR A 56 10.97 -10.36 -16.01
C THR A 56 9.70 -9.49 -16.10
N PRO A 57 9.69 -8.32 -16.79
CA PRO A 57 8.47 -7.53 -16.90
C PRO A 57 7.35 -8.23 -17.66
N GLY A 58 7.68 -8.94 -18.75
CA GLY A 58 6.69 -9.67 -19.54
C GLY A 58 6.03 -10.83 -18.78
N ALA A 59 6.81 -11.55 -17.96
CA ALA A 59 6.27 -12.63 -17.15
C ALA A 59 5.35 -12.10 -16.03
N LEU A 60 5.70 -11.01 -15.36
CA LEU A 60 4.86 -10.39 -14.34
C LEU A 60 3.58 -9.80 -14.93
N ASN A 61 3.63 -9.25 -16.15
CA ASN A 61 2.43 -8.81 -16.87
C ASN A 61 1.47 -10.00 -17.13
N ALA A 62 2.00 -11.15 -17.60
CA ALA A 62 1.20 -12.35 -17.82
C ALA A 62 0.56 -12.89 -16.53
N PHE A 63 1.29 -12.83 -15.41
CA PHE A 63 0.72 -13.14 -14.09
C PHE A 63 -0.38 -12.17 -13.70
N GLN A 64 -0.18 -10.86 -13.88
CA GLN A 64 -1.19 -9.85 -13.59
C GLN A 64 -2.45 -10.06 -14.42
N ASP A 65 -2.33 -10.33 -15.73
CA ASP A 65 -3.46 -10.64 -16.60
C ASP A 65 -4.23 -11.90 -16.14
N SER A 66 -3.49 -12.92 -15.70
CA SER A 66 -4.09 -14.14 -15.15
C SER A 66 -4.83 -13.85 -13.85
N LEU A 67 -4.24 -13.04 -12.95
CA LEU A 67 -4.84 -12.63 -11.69
C LEU A 67 -6.11 -11.79 -11.91
N ILE A 68 -6.13 -10.90 -12.89
CA ILE A 68 -7.33 -10.13 -13.27
C ILE A 68 -8.47 -11.08 -13.69
N LYS A 69 -8.17 -12.06 -14.56
CA LYS A 69 -9.16 -13.05 -15.01
C LYS A 69 -9.69 -13.90 -13.86
N ILE A 70 -8.82 -14.32 -12.93
CA ILE A 70 -9.23 -15.10 -11.76
C ILE A 70 -10.08 -14.24 -10.83
N SER A 71 -9.68 -12.99 -10.57
CA SER A 71 -10.43 -12.06 -9.73
C SER A 71 -11.84 -11.80 -10.26
N ALA A 72 -11.99 -11.63 -11.58
CA ALA A 72 -13.30 -11.51 -12.21
C ALA A 72 -14.17 -12.75 -11.99
N ARG A 73 -13.60 -13.97 -12.04
CA ARG A 73 -14.31 -15.22 -11.73
C ARG A 73 -14.73 -15.32 -10.27
N VAL A 74 -13.89 -14.83 -9.32
CA VAL A 74 -14.28 -14.77 -7.89
C VAL A 74 -15.53 -13.92 -7.74
N THR A 75 -15.59 -12.76 -8.41
CA THR A 75 -16.73 -11.84 -8.32
C THR A 75 -17.99 -12.42 -8.99
N ALA A 76 -17.84 -13.16 -10.09
CA ALA A 76 -18.95 -13.75 -10.83
C ALA A 76 -19.47 -15.05 -10.21
N ALA A 77 -18.75 -15.67 -9.27
CA ALA A 77 -19.14 -16.93 -8.65
C ALA A 77 -20.44 -16.80 -7.85
N GLN A 78 -21.31 -17.81 -7.98
CA GLN A 78 -22.67 -17.79 -7.45
C GLN A 78 -22.77 -18.30 -6.00
N SER A 79 -21.76 -19.01 -5.49
CA SER A 79 -21.75 -19.53 -4.12
C SER A 79 -20.47 -19.21 -3.39
N ASP A 80 -20.54 -19.14 -2.07
CA ASP A 80 -19.36 -18.91 -1.22
C ASP A 80 -18.30 -19.98 -1.44
N ALA A 81 -18.70 -21.25 -1.61
CA ALA A 81 -17.75 -22.34 -1.91
C ALA A 81 -16.96 -22.06 -3.19
N GLN A 82 -17.64 -21.69 -4.28
CA GLN A 82 -16.99 -21.35 -5.54
C GLN A 82 -16.11 -20.11 -5.45
N LYS A 83 -16.56 -19.07 -4.72
CA LYS A 83 -15.77 -17.85 -4.46
C LYS A 83 -14.47 -18.20 -3.76
N LEU A 84 -14.54 -18.97 -2.69
CA LEU A 84 -13.39 -19.32 -1.85
C LEU A 84 -12.42 -20.26 -2.60
N GLU A 85 -12.90 -21.24 -3.35
CA GLU A 85 -12.09 -22.13 -4.19
C GLU A 85 -11.35 -21.33 -5.29
N THR A 86 -12.09 -20.46 -6.01
CA THR A 86 -11.52 -19.61 -7.06
C THR A 86 -10.49 -18.64 -6.47
N ASN A 87 -10.76 -18.07 -5.29
CA ASN A 87 -9.81 -17.24 -4.59
C ASN A 87 -8.58 -18.04 -4.12
N GLY A 88 -8.71 -19.32 -3.81
CA GLY A 88 -7.56 -20.20 -3.57
C GLY A 88 -6.63 -20.30 -4.79
N SER A 89 -7.19 -20.35 -6.00
CA SER A 89 -6.43 -20.27 -7.25
C SER A 89 -5.76 -18.90 -7.43
N PHE A 90 -6.47 -17.83 -7.07
CA PHE A 90 -5.89 -16.48 -7.06
C PHE A 90 -4.66 -16.38 -6.14
N VAL A 91 -4.77 -16.86 -4.90
CA VAL A 91 -3.66 -16.86 -3.93
C VAL A 91 -2.45 -17.62 -4.47
N LYS A 92 -2.66 -18.84 -5.04
CA LYS A 92 -1.58 -19.63 -5.63
C LYS A 92 -0.87 -18.87 -6.75
N THR A 93 -1.63 -18.30 -7.69
CA THR A 93 -1.07 -17.53 -8.82
C THR A 93 -0.33 -16.28 -8.34
N LEU A 94 -0.87 -15.59 -7.33
CA LEU A 94 -0.21 -14.41 -6.74
C LEU A 94 1.13 -14.80 -6.10
N VAL A 95 1.20 -15.88 -5.32
CA VAL A 95 2.44 -16.35 -4.70
C VAL A 95 3.49 -16.67 -5.77
N GLU A 96 3.10 -17.33 -6.88
CA GLU A 96 4.04 -17.60 -7.98
C GLU A 96 4.55 -16.30 -8.63
N ALA A 97 3.67 -15.31 -8.83
CA ALA A 97 4.10 -13.99 -9.30
C ALA A 97 5.07 -13.31 -8.32
N LEU A 98 4.82 -13.42 -7.01
CA LEU A 98 5.70 -12.83 -5.99
C LEU A 98 7.06 -13.52 -5.86
N LYS A 99 7.19 -14.78 -6.28
CA LYS A 99 8.48 -15.49 -6.38
C LYS A 99 9.36 -15.01 -7.52
N MET A 100 8.77 -14.32 -8.51
CA MET A 100 9.54 -13.82 -9.65
C MET A 100 10.55 -12.74 -9.21
N PRO A 101 11.75 -12.70 -9.82
CA PRO A 101 12.71 -11.63 -9.58
C PRO A 101 12.06 -10.26 -9.81
N HIS A 102 12.44 -9.28 -9.01
CA HIS A 102 11.92 -7.90 -9.06
C HIS A 102 10.41 -7.77 -8.82
N SER A 103 9.72 -8.81 -8.35
CA SER A 103 8.29 -8.75 -8.05
C SER A 103 7.97 -7.66 -7.02
N PHE A 104 8.86 -7.37 -6.08
CA PHE A 104 8.66 -6.31 -5.07
C PHE A 104 8.45 -4.93 -5.69
N SER A 105 9.14 -4.62 -6.77
CA SER A 105 9.04 -3.34 -7.47
C SER A 105 7.90 -3.30 -8.51
N TYR A 106 7.28 -4.45 -8.81
CA TYR A 106 6.18 -4.51 -9.77
C TYR A 106 4.88 -4.05 -9.10
N PRO A 107 4.20 -3.00 -9.60
CA PRO A 107 3.15 -2.32 -8.85
C PRO A 107 1.83 -3.08 -8.79
N PHE A 108 1.54 -3.97 -9.74
CA PHE A 108 0.24 -4.66 -9.89
C PHE A 108 -0.95 -3.70 -10.03
N ASP A 109 -0.78 -2.54 -10.66
CA ASP A 109 -1.75 -1.43 -10.72
C ASP A 109 -3.10 -1.81 -11.35
N SER A 110 -3.12 -2.84 -12.18
CA SER A 110 -4.33 -3.33 -12.83
C SER A 110 -5.18 -4.24 -11.94
N LEU A 111 -4.67 -4.67 -10.78
CA LEU A 111 -5.42 -5.49 -9.80
C LEU A 111 -6.28 -4.59 -8.90
N LYS A 112 -7.38 -4.04 -9.44
CA LYS A 112 -8.23 -3.07 -8.71
C LYS A 112 -8.85 -3.60 -7.42
N ASN A 113 -9.05 -4.92 -7.33
CA ASN A 113 -9.65 -5.56 -6.15
C ASN A 113 -8.63 -5.81 -5.03
N VAL A 114 -7.33 -5.70 -5.31
CA VAL A 114 -6.24 -5.85 -4.33
C VAL A 114 -5.66 -4.49 -4.00
N SER A 115 -5.55 -4.17 -2.73
CA SER A 115 -4.74 -3.05 -2.29
C SER A 115 -3.29 -3.49 -2.22
N VAL A 116 -2.42 -2.82 -2.96
CA VAL A 116 -0.96 -3.02 -2.93
C VAL A 116 -0.34 -1.72 -2.48
N ILE A 117 0.10 -1.67 -1.23
CA ILE A 117 0.69 -0.47 -0.64
C ILE A 117 2.11 -0.76 -0.15
N GLN A 118 3.02 0.15 -0.42
CA GLN A 118 4.42 0.03 -0.05
C GLN A 118 4.73 0.96 1.11
N SER A 119 5.56 0.50 2.07
CA SER A 119 6.04 1.35 3.15
C SER A 119 6.92 2.48 2.58
N PRO A 120 6.82 3.71 3.10
CA PRO A 120 7.61 4.86 2.61
C PRO A 120 9.12 4.64 2.63
N ASP A 121 9.63 3.84 3.58
CA ASP A 121 11.03 3.43 3.69
C ASP A 121 11.40 2.25 2.78
N GLN A 122 10.45 1.78 1.96
CA GLN A 122 10.61 0.67 1.03
C GLN A 122 11.06 -0.66 1.69
N ALA A 123 10.88 -0.83 2.98
CA ALA A 123 11.27 -2.03 3.71
C ALA A 123 10.36 -3.23 3.39
N PHE A 124 9.09 -2.96 3.16
CA PHE A 124 8.07 -3.97 2.83
C PHE A 124 6.91 -3.36 2.05
N ARG A 125 6.03 -4.23 1.55
CA ARG A 125 4.70 -3.85 1.06
C ARG A 125 3.63 -4.79 1.59
N ILE A 126 2.40 -4.30 1.64
CA ILE A 126 1.23 -5.08 2.05
C ILE A 126 0.33 -5.25 0.84
N LEU A 127 -0.05 -6.49 0.58
CA LEU A 127 -1.12 -6.83 -0.34
C LEU A 127 -2.32 -7.24 0.51
N SER A 128 -3.50 -6.65 0.29
CA SER A 128 -4.70 -6.99 1.05
C SER A 128 -5.96 -6.86 0.22
N TRP A 129 -6.87 -7.84 0.35
CA TRP A 129 -8.15 -7.87 -0.34
C TRP A 129 -9.19 -8.67 0.46
N TYR A 130 -10.38 -8.76 -0.06
CA TYR A 130 -11.46 -9.52 0.56
C TYR A 130 -12.30 -10.27 -0.47
N VAL A 131 -13.01 -11.26 -0.01
CA VAL A 131 -14.11 -11.93 -0.69
C VAL A 131 -15.39 -11.62 0.07
N LEU A 132 -16.38 -11.06 -0.63
CA LEU A 132 -17.72 -10.81 -0.08
C LEU A 132 -18.53 -12.10 -0.11
N LEU A 133 -19.03 -12.53 1.05
CA LEU A 133 -19.84 -13.73 1.22
C LEU A 133 -21.33 -13.42 1.02
N GLU A 134 -22.12 -14.47 0.77
CA GLU A 134 -23.56 -14.37 0.50
C GLU A 134 -24.35 -13.77 1.66
N ASN A 135 -23.89 -14.03 2.90
CA ASN A 135 -24.49 -13.46 4.12
C ASN A 135 -24.13 -11.96 4.35
N GLY A 136 -23.40 -11.35 3.42
CA GLY A 136 -22.96 -9.96 3.50
C GLY A 136 -21.74 -9.70 4.40
N THR A 137 -21.12 -10.76 4.92
CA THR A 137 -19.85 -10.67 5.64
C THR A 137 -18.66 -10.78 4.69
N TYR A 138 -17.46 -10.65 5.23
CA TYR A 138 -16.23 -10.55 4.43
C TYR A 138 -15.18 -11.53 4.95
N ARG A 139 -14.52 -12.24 4.03
CA ARG A 139 -13.31 -13.01 4.33
C ARG A 139 -12.10 -12.25 3.79
N TYR A 140 -11.15 -11.94 4.66
CA TYR A 140 -9.97 -11.16 4.30
C TYR A 140 -8.79 -12.05 3.94
N TYR A 141 -7.97 -11.52 3.04
CA TYR A 141 -6.74 -12.15 2.56
C TYR A 141 -5.67 -11.09 2.47
N GLY A 142 -4.44 -11.48 2.75
CA GLY A 142 -3.32 -10.56 2.62
C GLY A 142 -1.97 -11.23 2.79
N ALA A 143 -0.94 -10.45 2.52
CA ALA A 143 0.44 -10.83 2.76
C ALA A 143 1.30 -9.58 2.96
N VAL A 144 2.33 -9.71 3.79
CA VAL A 144 3.42 -8.74 3.88
C VAL A 144 4.62 -9.31 3.15
N GLN A 145 5.03 -8.66 2.06
CA GLN A 145 6.22 -8.99 1.31
C GLN A 145 7.36 -8.07 1.74
N MET A 146 8.46 -8.65 2.21
CA MET A 146 9.66 -7.90 2.55
C MET A 146 10.47 -7.55 1.29
N ASN A 147 11.13 -6.40 1.30
CA ASN A 147 12.08 -6.04 0.26
C ASN A 147 13.40 -6.80 0.46
N THR A 148 13.62 -7.83 -0.33
CA THR A 148 14.86 -8.62 -0.29
C THR A 148 15.87 -8.19 -1.37
N LYS A 149 15.66 -7.05 -2.04
CA LYS A 149 16.55 -6.54 -3.11
C LYS A 149 16.86 -7.60 -4.17
N SER A 150 15.84 -8.31 -4.65
CA SER A 150 15.92 -9.43 -5.59
C SER A 150 16.49 -10.74 -5.03
N GLY A 151 16.65 -10.84 -3.71
CA GLY A 151 16.92 -12.11 -3.03
C GLY A 151 15.69 -13.04 -2.98
N PRO A 152 15.77 -14.17 -2.28
CA PRO A 152 14.64 -15.08 -2.10
C PRO A 152 13.41 -14.37 -1.54
N LEU A 153 12.21 -14.82 -1.97
CA LEU A 153 10.96 -14.27 -1.47
C LEU A 153 10.85 -14.44 0.05
N LYS A 154 10.68 -13.31 0.77
CA LYS A 154 10.32 -13.31 2.18
C LYS A 154 8.90 -12.77 2.32
N LEU A 155 7.96 -13.68 2.59
CA LEU A 155 6.52 -13.40 2.59
C LEU A 155 5.91 -13.86 3.93
N TYR A 156 5.13 -13.00 4.54
CA TYR A 156 4.31 -13.33 5.71
C TYR A 156 2.85 -13.35 5.28
N PRO A 157 2.21 -14.52 5.15
CA PRO A 157 0.79 -14.60 4.88
C PRO A 157 0.00 -14.03 6.06
N LEU A 158 -1.06 -13.29 5.78
CA LEU A 158 -1.99 -12.74 6.77
C LEU A 158 -3.24 -13.62 6.79
N ILE A 159 -3.42 -14.36 7.89
CA ILE A 159 -4.53 -15.31 8.06
C ILE A 159 -5.66 -14.63 8.83
N ASP A 160 -6.75 -14.36 8.13
CA ASP A 160 -7.96 -13.77 8.72
C ASP A 160 -8.54 -14.72 9.78
N GLN A 161 -8.60 -14.23 11.00
CA GLN A 161 -9.18 -14.91 12.15
C GLN A 161 -10.24 -14.03 12.83
N THR A 162 -10.90 -13.16 12.05
CA THR A 162 -11.93 -12.23 12.58
C THR A 162 -12.91 -12.93 13.49
N ASP A 163 -13.42 -14.09 13.08
CA ASP A 163 -14.42 -14.87 13.82
C ASP A 163 -13.87 -15.52 15.11
N ASN A 164 -12.55 -15.64 15.23
CA ASN A 164 -11.85 -16.29 16.34
C ASN A 164 -11.10 -15.28 17.25
N ILE A 165 -11.30 -13.97 17.03
CA ILE A 165 -10.74 -12.91 17.85
C ILE A 165 -11.79 -12.44 18.84
N ASN A 166 -11.74 -12.97 20.06
CA ASN A 166 -12.69 -12.62 21.13
C ASN A 166 -12.51 -11.18 21.62
N ASP A 167 -11.27 -10.69 21.68
CA ASP A 167 -10.96 -9.30 22.00
C ASP A 167 -10.41 -8.58 20.77
N PRO A 168 -11.21 -7.76 20.09
CA PRO A 168 -10.75 -6.97 18.95
C PRO A 168 -9.63 -5.98 19.30
N ASN A 169 -9.45 -5.64 20.58
CA ASN A 169 -8.36 -4.79 21.06
C ASN A 169 -7.06 -5.55 21.34
N GLY A 170 -7.10 -6.88 21.38
CA GLY A 170 -5.94 -7.72 21.66
C GLY A 170 -4.81 -7.56 20.63
N VAL A 171 -3.57 -7.68 21.08
CA VAL A 171 -2.42 -7.78 20.17
C VAL A 171 -2.47 -9.11 19.44
N THR A 172 -2.32 -9.08 18.14
CA THR A 172 -2.39 -10.26 17.25
C THR A 172 -1.11 -10.39 16.42
N ASN A 173 -1.07 -11.39 15.54
CA ASN A 173 0.05 -11.61 14.64
C ASN A 173 -0.46 -11.98 13.24
N ASN A 174 0.44 -12.31 12.33
CA ASN A 174 0.07 -12.65 10.95
C ASN A 174 -0.74 -13.96 10.84
N GLN A 175 -0.62 -14.90 11.80
CA GLN A 175 -1.42 -16.14 11.84
C GLN A 175 -2.80 -15.93 12.48
N LYS A 176 -2.96 -14.86 13.27
CA LYS A 176 -4.21 -14.45 13.89
C LYS A 176 -4.47 -12.99 13.57
N TRP A 177 -4.71 -12.71 12.30
CA TRP A 177 -4.88 -11.35 11.80
C TRP A 177 -6.34 -10.90 11.93
N PHE A 178 -6.53 -9.60 12.31
CA PHE A 178 -7.87 -9.00 12.48
C PHE A 178 -8.62 -8.82 11.16
N GLY A 179 -7.92 -8.81 10.02
CA GLY A 179 -8.50 -8.68 8.68
C GLY A 179 -8.93 -7.26 8.35
N ALA A 180 -8.24 -6.65 7.38
CA ALA A 180 -8.63 -5.36 6.82
C ALA A 180 -8.02 -5.19 5.42
N ARG A 181 -8.62 -4.33 4.58
CA ARG A 181 -8.00 -3.85 3.36
C ARG A 181 -7.29 -2.54 3.69
N TYR A 182 -5.97 -2.61 3.84
CA TYR A 182 -5.16 -1.42 4.15
C TYR A 182 -4.96 -0.57 2.89
N TYR A 183 -4.98 0.74 3.05
CA TYR A 183 -4.82 1.69 1.95
C TYR A 183 -3.76 2.77 2.23
N GLU A 184 -3.22 2.83 3.47
CA GLU A 184 -2.16 3.76 3.84
C GLU A 184 -1.23 3.16 4.88
N ILE A 185 0.08 3.46 4.79
CA ILE A 185 1.13 3.08 5.74
C ILE A 185 1.88 4.34 6.15
N ILE A 186 1.93 4.60 7.45
CA ILE A 186 2.60 5.76 8.04
C ILE A 186 3.72 5.25 8.96
N PRO A 187 5.00 5.49 8.64
CA PRO A 187 6.10 5.09 9.49
C PRO A 187 6.17 5.99 10.73
N VAL A 188 6.38 5.38 11.88
CA VAL A 188 6.62 6.09 13.14
C VAL A 188 7.98 5.68 13.67
N THR A 189 8.91 6.62 13.62
CA THR A 189 10.26 6.46 14.17
C THR A 189 10.40 7.29 15.42
N SER A 190 10.90 6.69 16.49
CA SER A 190 11.21 7.39 17.74
C SER A 190 12.58 6.95 18.21
N GLY A 191 13.42 7.89 18.65
CA GLY A 191 14.83 7.68 18.95
C GLY A 191 15.16 6.60 19.98
N SER A 192 14.19 6.17 20.82
CA SER A 192 14.40 5.17 21.88
C SER A 192 13.50 3.94 21.79
N ARG A 193 12.60 3.86 20.81
CA ARG A 193 11.66 2.74 20.62
C ARG A 193 11.90 2.06 19.30
N LEU A 194 11.57 0.77 19.21
CA LEU A 194 11.51 0.07 17.94
C LEU A 194 10.54 0.81 17.02
N PRO A 195 10.92 1.05 15.75
CA PRO A 195 10.03 1.68 14.79
C PRO A 195 8.80 0.80 14.57
N TYR A 196 7.66 1.43 14.36
CA TYR A 196 6.43 0.76 13.99
C TYR A 196 5.72 1.52 12.86
N TYR A 197 4.69 0.93 12.30
CA TYR A 197 3.91 1.51 11.21
C TYR A 197 2.44 1.60 11.62
N VAL A 198 1.83 2.74 11.36
CA VAL A 198 0.39 2.91 11.45
C VAL A 198 -0.21 2.54 10.11
N LEU A 199 -1.16 1.63 10.11
CA LEU A 199 -1.90 1.20 8.96
C LEU A 199 -3.32 1.75 9.03
N LEU A 200 -3.76 2.42 7.97
CA LEU A 200 -5.16 2.81 7.82
C LEU A 200 -5.84 1.79 6.92
N GLY A 201 -6.97 1.26 7.38
CA GLY A 201 -7.66 0.20 6.67
C GLY A 201 -9.19 0.33 6.71
N TRP A 202 -9.80 -0.25 5.69
CA TRP A 202 -11.23 -0.49 5.65
C TRP A 202 -11.53 -1.96 5.98
N LYS A 203 -12.57 -2.17 6.80
CA LYS A 203 -13.06 -3.49 7.17
C LYS A 203 -14.57 -3.51 7.07
N GLY A 204 -15.10 -4.16 6.03
CA GLY A 204 -16.53 -4.48 5.98
C GLY A 204 -16.91 -5.36 7.17
N ASN A 205 -18.13 -5.25 7.64
CA ASN A 205 -18.60 -5.93 8.81
C ASN A 205 -19.85 -6.77 8.52
N THR A 206 -21.01 -6.14 8.50
CA THR A 206 -22.29 -6.80 8.26
C THR A 206 -23.02 -6.21 7.03
N GLN A 207 -24.29 -6.57 6.86
CA GLN A 207 -25.14 -5.89 5.88
C GLN A 207 -25.47 -4.45 6.30
N MET A 208 -25.48 -4.15 7.61
CA MET A 208 -25.90 -2.88 8.17
C MET A 208 -24.73 -1.95 8.51
N THR A 209 -23.58 -2.49 8.90
CA THR A 209 -22.44 -1.70 9.38
C THR A 209 -21.16 -2.00 8.60
N THR A 210 -20.27 -1.03 8.60
CA THR A 210 -18.90 -1.15 8.10
C THR A 210 -17.92 -0.55 9.10
N LYS A 211 -16.63 -0.84 8.94
CA LYS A 211 -15.59 -0.36 9.86
C LYS A 211 -14.44 0.29 9.11
N LYS A 212 -13.79 1.24 9.79
CA LYS A 212 -12.41 1.65 9.50
C LYS A 212 -11.54 1.34 10.70
N VAL A 213 -10.26 1.09 10.45
CA VAL A 213 -9.31 0.71 11.50
C VAL A 213 -8.03 1.52 11.38
N ILE A 214 -7.50 1.92 12.53
CA ILE A 214 -6.12 2.33 12.70
C ILE A 214 -5.42 1.17 13.40
N GLU A 215 -4.57 0.47 12.67
CA GLU A 215 -3.84 -0.72 13.13
C GLU A 215 -2.36 -0.37 13.30
N ILE A 216 -1.70 -0.97 14.26
CA ILE A 216 -0.26 -0.80 14.47
C ILE A 216 0.46 -2.07 14.04
N LEU A 217 1.36 -1.95 13.06
CA LEU A 217 2.22 -3.04 12.62
C LEU A 217 3.63 -2.82 13.16
N ALA A 218 4.15 -3.80 13.86
CA ALA A 218 5.53 -3.80 14.32
C ALA A 218 6.24 -5.10 13.94
N PHE A 219 7.55 -5.00 13.77
CA PHE A 219 8.43 -6.13 13.49
C PHE A 219 9.37 -6.33 14.68
N ASP A 220 9.41 -7.53 15.20
CA ASP A 220 10.43 -7.99 16.13
C ASP A 220 11.19 -9.15 15.46
N LYS A 221 12.36 -8.83 14.92
CA LYS A 221 13.17 -9.76 14.09
C LYS A 221 12.31 -10.30 12.91
N ASP A 222 11.96 -11.59 12.98
CA ASP A 222 11.16 -12.26 11.94
C ASP A 222 9.68 -12.44 12.34
N LYS A 223 9.22 -11.74 13.37
CA LYS A 223 7.83 -11.81 13.82
C LYS A 223 7.10 -10.50 13.54
N LEU A 224 5.89 -10.63 13.03
CA LEU A 224 4.97 -9.51 12.88
C LEU A 224 4.00 -9.49 14.06
N SER A 225 3.76 -8.30 14.61
CA SER A 225 2.67 -8.07 15.55
C SER A 225 1.75 -6.98 15.04
N PHE A 226 0.46 -7.17 15.28
CA PHE A 226 -0.59 -6.20 14.98
C PHE A 226 -1.22 -5.73 16.29
N GLY A 227 -1.20 -4.41 16.51
CA GLY A 227 -1.64 -3.76 17.74
C GLY A 227 -0.49 -3.42 18.68
N ALA A 228 -0.54 -2.22 19.25
CA ALA A 228 0.38 -1.74 20.30
C ALA A 228 -0.26 -0.60 21.07
N PRO A 229 0.03 -0.44 22.39
CA PRO A 229 -0.58 0.59 23.25
C PRO A 229 0.09 1.96 23.05
N VAL A 230 0.03 2.48 21.82
CA VAL A 230 0.67 3.74 21.42
C VAL A 230 -0.29 4.93 21.37
N PHE A 231 -1.57 4.72 21.62
CA PHE A 231 -2.60 5.75 21.59
C PHE A 231 -2.68 6.51 22.90
N ASP A 232 -2.67 7.84 22.83
CA ASP A 232 -2.84 8.76 23.98
C ASP A 232 -4.15 9.54 23.81
N GLY A 233 -4.98 9.43 24.82
CA GLY A 233 -6.30 10.04 24.94
C GLY A 233 -7.05 9.36 26.07
N LYS A 234 -7.94 10.09 26.75
CA LYS A 234 -8.67 9.57 27.93
C LYS A 234 -9.46 8.29 27.59
N ALA A 235 -10.17 8.29 26.46
CA ALA A 235 -10.97 7.15 25.98
C ALA A 235 -10.14 6.05 25.33
N LEU A 236 -8.84 6.30 25.05
CA LEU A 236 -7.96 5.41 24.30
C LEU A 236 -6.92 4.69 25.16
N LYS A 237 -6.96 4.92 26.48
CA LYS A 237 -6.03 4.27 27.42
C LYS A 237 -6.12 2.74 27.30
N GLY A 238 -4.98 2.11 27.00
CA GLY A 238 -4.88 0.66 26.83
C GLY A 238 -5.41 0.13 25.49
N LYS A 239 -5.76 0.99 24.54
CA LYS A 239 -6.12 0.57 23.18
C LYS A 239 -4.88 0.20 22.41
N ASN A 240 -4.92 -0.96 21.75
CA ASN A 240 -3.85 -1.44 20.85
C ASN A 240 -4.17 -1.15 19.38
N ARG A 241 -5.44 -0.88 19.05
CA ARG A 241 -5.94 -0.40 17.76
C ARG A 241 -7.16 0.47 17.96
N VAL A 242 -7.51 1.29 16.97
CA VAL A 242 -8.76 2.05 16.98
C VAL A 242 -9.67 1.49 15.89
N ILE A 243 -10.91 1.20 16.24
CA ILE A 243 -11.92 0.66 15.35
C ILE A 243 -13.09 1.65 15.35
N PHE A 244 -13.43 2.14 14.16
CA PHE A 244 -14.60 2.96 13.91
C PHE A 244 -15.66 2.09 13.25
N GLU A 245 -16.79 1.90 13.90
CA GLU A 245 -17.93 1.20 13.32
C GLU A 245 -19.07 2.18 13.10
N TYR A 246 -19.67 2.14 11.91
CA TYR A 246 -20.70 3.08 11.51
C TYR A 246 -21.63 2.45 10.46
N ALA A 247 -22.75 3.13 10.18
CA ALA A 247 -23.74 2.70 9.21
C ALA A 247 -23.11 2.49 7.83
N LYS A 248 -23.40 1.36 7.20
CA LYS A 248 -22.85 1.03 5.87
C LYS A 248 -23.30 2.00 4.77
N SER A 249 -24.45 2.66 4.96
CA SER A 249 -24.98 3.70 4.07
C SER A 249 -24.19 5.03 4.15
N ASN A 250 -23.41 5.21 5.21
CA ASN A 250 -22.66 6.45 5.45
C ASN A 250 -21.22 6.32 4.96
N ALA A 251 -20.62 7.46 4.64
CA ALA A 251 -19.18 7.58 4.41
C ALA A 251 -18.48 8.03 5.70
N MET A 252 -17.21 7.69 5.83
CA MET A 252 -16.35 8.18 6.90
C MET A 252 -14.98 8.51 6.33
N THR A 253 -14.44 9.68 6.67
CA THR A 253 -13.05 10.06 6.40
C THR A 253 -12.14 9.34 7.40
N LEU A 254 -11.02 8.81 6.92
CA LEU A 254 -9.85 8.41 7.71
C LEU A 254 -8.66 8.45 6.76
N LYS A 255 -7.78 9.42 6.92
CA LYS A 255 -6.63 9.67 6.03
C LYS A 255 -5.56 10.48 6.74
N THR A 256 -4.35 10.52 6.19
CA THR A 256 -3.34 11.51 6.60
C THR A 256 -3.62 12.85 5.92
N ASP A 257 -3.61 13.90 6.72
CA ASP A 257 -3.50 15.28 6.25
C ASP A 257 -2.05 15.72 6.39
N MET A 258 -1.36 15.82 5.26
CA MET A 258 0.06 16.17 5.23
C MET A 258 0.32 17.63 5.67
N LYS A 259 -0.63 18.55 5.48
CA LYS A 259 -0.50 19.95 5.87
C LYS A 259 -0.66 20.12 7.37
N ALA A 260 -1.69 19.50 7.93
CA ALA A 260 -1.90 19.49 9.37
C ALA A 260 -0.91 18.59 10.12
N GLY A 261 -0.27 17.64 9.42
CA GLY A 261 0.61 16.64 10.04
C GLY A 261 -0.16 15.71 10.98
N LEU A 262 -1.39 15.37 10.60
CA LEU A 262 -2.35 14.61 11.41
C LEU A 262 -2.88 13.40 10.64
N ILE A 263 -3.23 12.36 11.37
CA ILE A 263 -4.15 11.31 10.88
C ILE A 263 -5.55 11.77 11.25
N VAL A 264 -6.30 12.25 10.27
CA VAL A 264 -7.62 12.87 10.46
C VAL A 264 -8.72 11.84 10.24
N PHE A 265 -9.78 11.92 11.04
CA PHE A 265 -10.96 11.09 10.91
C PHE A 265 -12.22 11.84 11.34
N ASP A 266 -13.37 11.46 10.76
CA ASP A 266 -14.66 12.00 11.17
C ASP A 266 -14.97 11.60 12.60
N HIS A 267 -15.49 12.55 13.39
CA HIS A 267 -16.14 12.23 14.64
C HIS A 267 -17.44 11.48 14.35
N LEU A 268 -17.60 10.31 14.95
CA LEU A 268 -18.78 9.45 14.77
C LEU A 268 -19.75 9.62 15.93
N ALA A 269 -20.95 10.02 15.63
CA ALA A 269 -22.01 10.18 16.60
C ALA A 269 -23.27 9.40 16.21
N SER A 270 -24.06 9.05 17.19
CA SER A 270 -25.44 8.62 17.02
C SER A 270 -26.32 9.88 17.08
N PHE A 271 -27.25 10.03 16.16
CA PHE A 271 -28.17 11.16 16.14
C PHE A 271 -29.19 11.13 17.30
N ASP A 272 -29.32 9.98 17.97
CA ASP A 272 -30.20 9.78 19.12
C ASP A 272 -29.43 9.11 20.27
N PRO A 273 -29.38 9.74 21.46
CA PRO A 273 -28.71 9.15 22.63
C PRO A 273 -29.27 7.80 23.08
N GLU A 274 -30.55 7.51 22.81
CA GLU A 274 -31.19 6.25 23.24
C GLU A 274 -30.69 5.04 22.38
N ILE A 275 -30.14 5.30 21.21
CA ILE A 275 -29.59 4.24 20.33
C ILE A 275 -28.08 4.13 20.43
N LYS A 276 -27.48 4.62 21.49
CA LYS A 276 -26.04 4.50 21.75
C LYS A 276 -25.58 3.04 21.69
N GLY A 277 -24.54 2.78 20.88
CA GLY A 277 -23.99 1.44 20.66
C GLY A 277 -24.66 0.64 19.55
N LYS A 278 -25.72 1.16 18.92
CA LYS A 278 -26.29 0.59 17.70
C LYS A 278 -25.65 1.27 16.48
N PHE A 279 -24.52 0.70 16.05
CA PHE A 279 -23.63 1.34 15.05
C PHE A 279 -24.26 1.50 13.65
N GLU A 280 -25.35 0.81 13.37
CA GLU A 280 -26.16 1.02 12.15
C GLU A 280 -26.82 2.40 12.08
N TYR A 281 -26.77 3.18 13.17
CA TYR A 281 -27.27 4.56 13.25
C TYR A 281 -26.16 5.61 13.45
N TYR A 282 -24.89 5.18 13.38
CA TYR A 282 -23.76 6.09 13.53
C TYR A 282 -23.32 6.65 12.17
N GLY A 283 -22.95 7.91 12.17
CA GLY A 283 -22.37 8.62 11.04
C GLY A 283 -21.50 9.77 11.50
N SER A 284 -20.92 10.49 10.55
CA SER A 284 -20.20 11.74 10.82
C SER A 284 -21.19 12.82 11.28
N ASP A 285 -20.85 13.52 12.35
CA ASP A 285 -21.59 14.71 12.80
C ASP A 285 -21.11 16.02 12.16
N GLY A 286 -20.15 15.90 11.21
CA GLY A 286 -19.57 17.02 10.49
C GLY A 286 -18.34 17.62 11.18
N THR A 287 -17.93 17.09 12.33
CA THR A 287 -16.67 17.46 13.00
C THR A 287 -15.57 16.44 12.73
N PHE A 288 -14.32 16.83 12.97
CA PHE A 288 -13.16 16.00 12.75
C PHE A 288 -12.32 15.90 14.02
N ASP A 289 -11.81 14.70 14.25
CA ASP A 289 -10.75 14.45 15.22
C ASP A 289 -9.48 14.00 14.48
N GLY A 290 -8.36 13.94 15.20
CA GLY A 290 -7.14 13.43 14.61
C GLY A 290 -6.09 12.97 15.60
N PHE A 291 -5.12 12.23 15.10
CA PHE A 291 -3.94 11.85 15.84
C PHE A 291 -2.73 12.61 15.36
N LYS A 292 -2.06 13.31 16.29
CA LYS A 292 -0.72 13.84 16.07
C LYS A 292 0.33 12.87 16.56
N ILE A 293 1.33 12.60 15.73
CA ILE A 293 2.46 11.76 16.13
C ILE A 293 3.45 12.61 16.90
N VAL A 294 3.59 12.35 18.21
CA VAL A 294 4.48 13.09 19.11
C VAL A 294 5.26 12.10 19.97
N GLY A 295 6.59 12.13 19.89
CA GLY A 295 7.46 11.24 20.68
C GLY A 295 7.20 9.75 20.45
N GLY A 296 6.80 9.37 19.24
CA GLY A 296 6.47 7.99 18.88
C GLY A 296 5.14 7.49 19.48
N ARG A 297 4.21 8.38 19.79
CA ARG A 297 2.86 8.07 20.24
C ARG A 297 1.84 8.86 19.43
N LEU A 298 0.63 8.33 19.33
CA LEU A 298 -0.50 8.97 18.66
C LEU A 298 -1.33 9.72 19.69
N LYS A 299 -1.16 11.03 19.75
CA LYS A 299 -1.91 11.93 20.64
C LYS A 299 -3.21 12.36 19.99
N LEU A 300 -4.35 12.05 20.63
CA LEU A 300 -5.65 12.51 20.16
C LEU A 300 -5.77 14.03 20.25
N GLN A 301 -6.29 14.63 19.20
CA GLN A 301 -6.75 16.01 19.11
C GLN A 301 -8.21 15.97 18.68
N GLU A 302 -9.07 16.50 19.51
CA GLU A 302 -10.51 16.56 19.29
C GLU A 302 -10.87 17.91 18.65
N ASP A 303 -11.98 17.98 17.91
CA ASP A 303 -12.53 19.19 17.29
C ASP A 303 -11.54 19.94 16.38
N ILE A 304 -10.94 19.22 15.42
CA ILE A 304 -9.97 19.81 14.50
C ILE A 304 -10.69 20.66 13.45
N LEU A 305 -10.22 21.89 13.27
CA LEU A 305 -10.65 22.73 12.15
C LEU A 305 -9.77 22.41 10.94
N LEU A 306 -10.36 21.79 9.92
CA LEU A 306 -9.72 21.59 8.62
C LEU A 306 -10.09 22.79 7.73
N ASN A 307 -9.18 23.73 7.58
CA ASN A 307 -9.35 24.83 6.64
C ASN A 307 -8.96 24.36 5.24
N ASN A 308 -9.81 24.67 4.26
CA ASN A 308 -9.41 24.58 2.86
C ASN A 308 -8.26 25.54 2.59
N ASP A 309 -7.45 25.26 1.55
CA ASP A 309 -6.51 26.26 1.08
C ASP A 309 -7.27 27.53 0.67
N PRO A 310 -6.68 28.72 0.92
CA PRO A 310 -7.24 29.96 0.37
C PRO A 310 -7.40 29.80 -1.14
N ASP A 311 -8.64 29.99 -1.62
CA ASP A 311 -9.00 30.02 -3.04
C ASP A 311 -9.08 31.49 -3.49
N GLU A 312 -8.80 31.76 -4.77
CA GLU A 312 -8.99 33.09 -5.39
C GLU A 312 -10.42 33.62 -5.20
N ASN A 313 -11.39 32.74 -5.02
CA ASN A 313 -12.79 33.07 -4.77
C ASN A 313 -13.09 33.39 -3.30
N ASP A 314 -12.20 33.11 -2.35
CA ASP A 314 -12.42 33.41 -0.92
C ASP A 314 -12.57 34.90 -0.68
N ALA A 315 -11.94 35.74 -1.51
CA ALA A 315 -12.10 37.21 -1.47
C ALA A 315 -13.52 37.66 -1.86
N LEU A 316 -14.27 36.82 -2.57
CA LEU A 316 -15.67 37.10 -2.97
C LEU A 316 -16.67 36.63 -1.90
N TYR A 317 -16.22 35.80 -0.93
CA TYR A 317 -17.08 35.35 0.16
C TYR A 317 -17.22 36.43 1.24
N ALA A 318 -18.33 37.12 1.24
CA ALA A 318 -18.71 38.07 2.30
C ALA A 318 -19.27 37.28 3.50
N ASP A 319 -18.52 37.22 4.62
CA ASP A 319 -19.00 36.60 5.86
C ASP A 319 -20.33 37.27 6.29
N PRO A 320 -21.46 36.57 6.27
CA PRO A 320 -22.75 37.15 6.60
C PRO A 320 -22.82 37.72 8.03
N LYS A 321 -21.93 37.25 8.94
CA LYS A 321 -21.83 37.76 10.32
C LYS A 321 -21.17 39.13 10.41
N LYS A 322 -20.34 39.55 9.45
CA LYS A 322 -19.69 40.86 9.42
C LYS A 322 -20.66 42.01 9.05
N ASN A 323 -21.81 41.70 8.44
CA ASN A 323 -22.79 42.66 7.98
C ASN A 323 -23.98 42.87 8.93
N ILE A 324 -23.99 42.25 10.12
CA ILE A 324 -25.04 42.48 11.13
C ILE A 324 -24.75 43.85 11.76
N LYS A 325 -25.46 44.89 11.31
CA LYS A 325 -25.48 46.15 12.01
C LYS A 325 -26.09 45.94 13.39
N PRO A 326 -25.44 46.42 14.48
CA PRO A 326 -26.00 46.28 15.80
C PRO A 326 -27.38 46.96 15.86
N ILE A 327 -28.40 46.21 16.26
CA ILE A 327 -29.75 46.75 16.49
C ILE A 327 -29.63 47.78 17.61
N ARG A 328 -29.81 49.05 17.33
CA ARG A 328 -29.92 50.08 18.37
C ARG A 328 -31.16 49.75 19.21
N LYS A 329 -30.94 49.38 20.47
CA LYS A 329 -32.00 49.32 21.48
C LYS A 329 -32.40 50.76 21.76
N PHE A 330 -33.67 51.09 21.47
CA PHE A 330 -34.31 52.32 21.94
C PHE A 330 -34.71 52.15 23.40
#